data_19a04fb70787cf4fb672fd6468ed4fb2
#
_entry.id   19a04fb70787cf4fb672fd6468ed4fb2
#
_cell.length_a   1.000
_cell.length_b   1.000
_cell.length_c   1.000
_cell.angle_alpha   90.00
_cell.angle_beta   90.00
_cell.angle_gamma   90.00
#
_symmetry.space_group_name_H-M   'P 1'
#
loop_
_entity.id
_entity.type
_entity.pdbx_description
1 polymer ?
#
loop_
_entity_poly.entity_id
_entity_poly.type
_entity_poly.pdbx_seq_one_letter_code
_entity_poly.pdbx_strand_id
1 'polypeptide(L)'
;MFRRTALVVLILLAAAIKVAAQANTDNREINLLLSKLPQNVETKRYKGYVLPRSNATTSKSFYLPMRDAVKIAVTVVLPEGLQANEKIPAVMTMTRYWRGKQGEQANPFLPSHGYAQVLVDARGTGASYGVWKAPFSQDEIKDYNEVVNWIVSQPWSNGKVGATGNSYTGNTSLWLATLMNPAVKVVVPRHYEFDLFAETPYPGGVLTDWVIKTWNEGNRQLDTNAGVRLVDDDTDQKLYQGATARRSENMNVYTAALSTTSRDDRAFGTSLDELSLHSYAAQIEKSGVAINSWGGWFDASTADAVIKTFTSLNNYQRGVIGPWNHGGGQNASPYKPAEPERVMWGFETLRFLDHYLKGIDTGLDKEKLLYYFTIGEEKWKTTNTWPVAGATATRWYFGANNALSVNTPQSERDEDRYSINFEATTGAKNRWHTQVGGDVVYPDRAEEDKKLLTYTSAPLESDVEITGHPVVTLFLTSTHTDGAFYVYLEDVDENGKVTYLTEGALRGIHRRISKEQPPIKVFVPYHSFKKADAAPIVPGEVTEIKFGLQPISALIKKGHRLRVAIAGHDKDTFIRIPAEGTPTITVQRNKRALSSIELPIVKR
;
A
#
# COMPACT_ATOMS: atom_id res chain seq x y z
N MET A 1 -9.69 -40.88 -44.88
CA MET A 1 -8.49 -40.70 -44.02
C MET A 1 -7.90 -39.28 -44.10
N PHE A 2 -7.84 -38.65 -45.26
CA PHE A 2 -7.22 -37.32 -45.45
C PHE A 2 -7.90 -36.13 -44.76
N ARG A 3 -9.20 -36.17 -44.41
CA ARG A 3 -9.91 -35.04 -43.75
C ARG A 3 -9.64 -34.93 -42.23
N ARG A 4 -9.27 -36.04 -41.56
CA ARG A 4 -8.96 -36.00 -40.12
C ARG A 4 -7.54 -35.49 -39.82
N THR A 5 -6.59 -35.79 -40.71
CA THR A 5 -5.20 -35.33 -40.58
C THR A 5 -5.08 -33.81 -40.81
N ALA A 6 -5.84 -33.26 -41.75
CA ALA A 6 -5.87 -31.81 -42.01
C ALA A 6 -6.44 -31.00 -40.83
N LEU A 7 -7.44 -31.55 -40.13
CA LEU A 7 -8.06 -30.89 -38.98
C LEU A 7 -7.14 -30.85 -37.76
N VAL A 8 -6.37 -31.91 -37.50
CA VAL A 8 -5.38 -31.99 -36.41
C VAL A 8 -4.21 -31.04 -36.66
N VAL A 9 -3.73 -30.93 -37.90
CA VAL A 9 -2.66 -30.01 -38.28
C VAL A 9 -3.12 -28.55 -38.16
N LEU A 10 -4.38 -28.23 -38.52
CA LEU A 10 -4.93 -26.90 -38.35
C LEU A 10 -5.12 -26.51 -36.86
N ILE A 11 -5.52 -27.46 -36.01
CA ILE A 11 -5.67 -27.23 -34.58
C ILE A 11 -4.28 -27.04 -33.92
N LEU A 12 -3.28 -27.81 -34.33
CA LEU A 12 -1.89 -27.64 -33.84
C LEU A 12 -1.25 -26.34 -34.35
N LEU A 13 -1.51 -25.93 -35.60
CA LEU A 13 -1.10 -24.63 -36.12
C LEU A 13 -1.80 -23.48 -35.39
N ALA A 14 -3.08 -23.58 -35.14
CA ALA A 14 -3.84 -22.56 -34.40
C ALA A 14 -3.39 -22.46 -32.93
N ALA A 15 -3.03 -23.59 -32.30
CA ALA A 15 -2.44 -23.60 -30.97
C ALA A 15 -1.03 -22.99 -30.96
N ALA A 16 -0.18 -23.34 -31.95
CA ALA A 16 1.16 -22.75 -32.09
C ALA A 16 1.11 -21.25 -32.41
N ILE A 17 0.14 -20.79 -33.21
CA ILE A 17 -0.08 -19.37 -33.51
C ILE A 17 -0.59 -18.64 -32.26
N LYS A 18 -1.48 -19.25 -31.45
CA LYS A 18 -1.92 -18.68 -30.18
C LYS A 18 -0.76 -18.58 -29.18
N VAL A 19 0.07 -19.60 -29.05
CA VAL A 19 1.26 -19.58 -28.16
C VAL A 19 2.27 -18.55 -28.65
N ALA A 20 2.52 -18.46 -29.96
CA ALA A 20 3.40 -17.44 -30.55
C ALA A 20 2.83 -16.02 -30.45
N ALA A 21 1.51 -15.86 -30.58
CA ALA A 21 0.81 -14.59 -30.38
C ALA A 21 0.83 -14.17 -28.89
N GLN A 22 0.64 -15.13 -27.97
CA GLN A 22 0.77 -14.90 -26.53
C GLN A 22 2.19 -14.50 -26.15
N ALA A 23 3.22 -15.20 -26.65
CA ALA A 23 4.62 -14.86 -26.42
C ALA A 23 5.01 -13.50 -27.05
N ASN A 24 4.43 -13.13 -28.20
CA ASN A 24 4.61 -11.81 -28.80
C ASN A 24 3.86 -10.70 -28.04
N THR A 25 2.70 -11.00 -27.47
CA THR A 25 1.97 -10.06 -26.61
C THR A 25 2.73 -9.83 -25.31
N ASP A 26 3.22 -10.89 -24.68
CA ASP A 26 4.06 -10.82 -23.47
C ASP A 26 5.35 -10.02 -23.71
N ASN A 27 5.98 -10.20 -24.88
CA ASN A 27 7.17 -9.42 -25.25
C ASN A 27 6.86 -7.94 -25.56
N ARG A 28 5.69 -7.62 -26.14
CA ARG A 28 5.25 -6.23 -26.34
C ARG A 28 4.94 -5.55 -25.01
N GLU A 29 4.32 -6.25 -24.09
CA GLU A 29 3.96 -5.75 -22.75
C GLU A 29 5.20 -5.53 -21.88
N ILE A 30 6.19 -6.43 -21.91
CA ILE A 30 7.51 -6.24 -21.29
C ILE A 30 8.21 -5.01 -21.86
N ASN A 31 8.24 -4.86 -23.19
CA ASN A 31 8.87 -3.72 -23.84
C ASN A 31 8.14 -2.41 -23.51
N LEU A 32 6.81 -2.44 -23.33
CA LEU A 32 6.03 -1.26 -22.98
C LEU A 32 6.25 -0.84 -21.51
N LEU A 33 6.37 -1.79 -20.57
CA LEU A 33 6.71 -1.48 -19.17
C LEU A 33 8.14 -0.97 -19.05
N LEU A 34 9.09 -1.65 -19.70
CA LEU A 34 10.50 -1.26 -19.68
C LEU A 34 10.74 0.06 -20.42
N SER A 35 9.90 0.42 -21.40
CA SER A 35 9.95 1.73 -22.06
C SER A 35 9.31 2.86 -21.24
N LYS A 36 8.46 2.54 -20.27
CA LYS A 36 7.86 3.49 -19.33
C LYS A 36 8.71 3.66 -18.05
N LEU A 37 9.60 2.74 -17.73
CA LEU A 37 10.65 2.93 -16.73
C LEU A 37 11.72 3.87 -17.32
N PRO A 38 12.46 4.64 -16.51
CA PRO A 38 13.47 5.56 -17.02
C PRO A 38 14.46 4.83 -17.93
N GLN A 39 14.85 5.48 -19.01
CA GLN A 39 15.57 4.94 -20.18
C GLN A 39 16.94 4.26 -19.92
N ASN A 40 17.31 4.04 -18.68
CA ASN A 40 18.55 3.35 -18.30
C ASN A 40 18.38 1.83 -18.13
N VAL A 41 17.19 1.30 -18.35
CA VAL A 41 16.94 -0.14 -18.36
C VAL A 41 16.89 -0.58 -19.82
N GLU A 42 17.96 -1.17 -20.31
CA GLU A 42 18.03 -1.75 -21.66
C GLU A 42 16.90 -2.77 -21.88
N THR A 43 16.09 -2.50 -22.88
CA THR A 43 14.75 -2.99 -23.15
C THR A 43 14.65 -4.36 -23.78
N LYS A 44 15.40 -5.34 -23.33
CA LYS A 44 15.15 -6.74 -23.74
C LYS A 44 15.38 -7.59 -22.51
N ARG A 45 14.38 -8.39 -22.09
CA ARG A 45 14.48 -9.36 -21.01
C ARG A 45 15.69 -9.08 -20.10
N TYR A 46 15.53 -8.76 -18.84
CA TYR A 46 16.64 -8.39 -17.97
C TYR A 46 17.86 -9.30 -18.21
N LYS A 47 19.06 -8.78 -18.04
CA LYS A 47 20.31 -9.54 -18.18
C LYS A 47 20.22 -10.84 -17.38
N GLY A 48 20.50 -11.96 -18.03
CA GLY A 48 20.45 -13.28 -17.39
C GLY A 48 19.07 -13.93 -17.29
N TYR A 49 18.02 -13.34 -17.88
CA TYR A 49 16.70 -13.98 -17.90
C TYR A 49 16.76 -15.35 -18.59
N VAL A 50 16.23 -16.36 -17.91
CA VAL A 50 16.12 -17.72 -18.42
C VAL A 50 14.65 -17.99 -18.76
N LEU A 51 14.42 -18.55 -19.95
CA LEU A 51 13.09 -18.98 -20.38
C LEU A 51 12.50 -20.00 -19.40
N PRO A 52 11.17 -19.96 -19.16
CA PRO A 52 10.53 -20.98 -18.34
C PRO A 52 10.73 -22.38 -18.96
N ARG A 53 10.87 -23.38 -18.09
CA ARG A 53 10.99 -24.79 -18.50
C ARG A 53 9.61 -25.28 -18.98
N SER A 54 8.92 -26.05 -18.17
CA SER A 54 7.56 -26.53 -18.40
C SER A 54 6.60 -25.82 -17.45
N ASN A 55 5.35 -25.62 -17.84
CA ASN A 55 4.29 -25.16 -16.93
C ASN A 55 3.71 -26.31 -16.08
N ALA A 56 4.17 -27.54 -16.27
CA ALA A 56 3.74 -28.67 -15.46
C ALA A 56 4.34 -28.59 -14.06
N THR A 57 3.51 -28.83 -13.07
CA THR A 57 3.87 -28.72 -11.65
C THR A 57 3.35 -29.90 -10.85
N THR A 58 4.07 -30.25 -9.79
CA THR A 58 3.56 -31.13 -8.75
C THR A 58 3.25 -30.31 -7.51
N SER A 59 2.16 -30.61 -6.80
CA SER A 59 1.81 -29.93 -5.56
C SER A 59 1.51 -30.92 -4.45
N LYS A 60 1.88 -30.56 -3.23
CA LYS A 60 1.58 -31.31 -2.01
C LYS A 60 1.10 -30.36 -0.92
N SER A 61 -0.06 -30.68 -0.33
CA SER A 61 -0.66 -29.93 0.78
C SER A 61 -0.65 -30.79 2.04
N PHE A 62 -0.13 -30.27 3.15
CA PHE A 62 0.02 -31.02 4.40
C PHE A 62 0.03 -30.07 5.60
N TYR A 63 -0.06 -30.65 6.80
CA TYR A 63 0.13 -29.93 8.05
C TYR A 63 1.58 -29.98 8.51
N LEU A 64 2.11 -28.80 8.87
CA LEU A 64 3.39 -28.67 9.56
C LEU A 64 3.13 -28.31 11.03
N PRO A 65 3.58 -29.13 11.99
CA PRO A 65 3.44 -28.79 13.41
C PRO A 65 4.43 -27.70 13.80
N MET A 66 3.92 -26.70 14.54
CA MET A 66 4.71 -25.61 15.10
C MET A 66 5.19 -25.93 16.51
N ARG A 67 6.07 -25.09 17.09
CA ARG A 67 6.64 -25.16 18.44
C ARG A 67 5.64 -25.45 19.56
N ASP A 68 4.38 -25.03 19.40
CA ASP A 68 3.27 -25.21 20.34
C ASP A 68 2.28 -26.28 19.88
N ALA A 69 2.70 -27.16 19.00
CA ALA A 69 1.92 -28.24 18.39
C ALA A 69 0.70 -27.79 17.55
N VAL A 70 0.53 -26.47 17.31
CA VAL A 70 -0.45 -25.98 16.35
C VAL A 70 -0.05 -26.43 14.95
N LYS A 71 -1.00 -26.95 14.18
CA LYS A 71 -0.78 -27.46 12.83
C LYS A 71 -1.06 -26.37 11.80
N ILE A 72 -0.05 -25.93 11.08
CA ILE A 72 -0.16 -24.94 10.00
C ILE A 72 -0.29 -25.65 8.66
N ALA A 73 -1.29 -25.27 7.87
CA ALA A 73 -1.51 -25.83 6.54
C ALA A 73 -0.57 -25.16 5.53
N VAL A 74 0.22 -25.99 4.84
CA VAL A 74 1.22 -25.58 3.86
C VAL A 74 0.94 -26.29 2.54
N THR A 75 1.11 -25.59 1.42
CA THR A 75 1.14 -26.18 0.08
C THR A 75 2.48 -25.87 -0.55
N VAL A 76 3.17 -26.91 -1.03
CA VAL A 76 4.41 -26.79 -1.80
C VAL A 76 4.10 -27.12 -3.24
N VAL A 77 4.50 -26.22 -4.15
CA VAL A 77 4.40 -26.42 -5.59
C VAL A 77 5.81 -26.45 -6.17
N LEU A 78 6.16 -27.54 -6.80
CA LEU A 78 7.47 -27.76 -7.44
C LEU A 78 7.31 -27.85 -8.96
N PRO A 79 8.35 -27.49 -9.74
CA PRO A 79 8.38 -27.83 -11.17
C PRO A 79 8.35 -29.34 -11.35
N GLU A 80 7.54 -29.83 -12.30
CA GLU A 80 7.55 -31.25 -12.66
C GLU A 80 8.92 -31.64 -13.28
N GLY A 81 9.36 -32.86 -12.99
CA GLY A 81 10.64 -33.37 -13.52
C GLY A 81 11.88 -32.84 -12.82
N LEU A 82 11.73 -32.25 -11.62
CA LEU A 82 12.89 -31.88 -10.79
C LEU A 82 13.74 -33.11 -10.48
N GLN A 83 15.01 -33.07 -10.83
CA GLN A 83 15.93 -34.21 -10.64
C GLN A 83 16.23 -34.40 -9.14
N ALA A 84 16.49 -35.63 -8.71
CA ALA A 84 16.68 -35.95 -7.29
C ALA A 84 17.84 -35.18 -6.61
N ASN A 85 18.84 -34.76 -7.38
CA ASN A 85 19.98 -33.97 -6.90
C ASN A 85 19.88 -32.47 -7.22
N GLU A 86 18.84 -32.05 -7.91
CA GLU A 86 18.60 -30.62 -8.23
C GLU A 86 18.07 -29.88 -7.01
N LYS A 87 18.73 -28.78 -6.69
CA LYS A 87 18.32 -27.89 -5.57
C LYS A 87 17.91 -26.54 -6.10
N ILE A 88 16.72 -26.10 -5.71
CA ILE A 88 16.11 -24.84 -6.12
C ILE A 88 15.79 -23.96 -4.93
N PRO A 89 15.77 -22.63 -5.11
CA PRO A 89 15.31 -21.71 -4.07
C PRO A 89 13.81 -21.76 -3.90
N ALA A 90 13.33 -21.32 -2.72
CA ALA A 90 11.91 -21.21 -2.42
C ALA A 90 11.44 -19.76 -2.39
N VAL A 91 10.18 -19.56 -2.76
CA VAL A 91 9.45 -18.30 -2.60
C VAL A 91 8.20 -18.55 -1.79
N MET A 92 8.09 -17.86 -0.65
CA MET A 92 6.96 -17.97 0.27
C MET A 92 5.88 -16.92 0.00
N THR A 93 4.63 -17.31 0.20
CA THR A 93 3.49 -16.41 0.34
C THR A 93 2.67 -16.86 1.55
N MET A 94 2.52 -15.98 2.53
CA MET A 94 1.85 -16.25 3.80
C MET A 94 0.61 -15.38 3.90
N THR A 95 -0.55 -16.01 4.11
CA THR A 95 -1.83 -15.31 3.98
C THR A 95 -2.85 -15.74 5.00
N ARG A 96 -3.74 -14.79 5.37
CA ARG A 96 -4.99 -15.13 6.02
C ARG A 96 -6.16 -15.35 5.04
N TYR A 97 -5.95 -15.07 3.73
CA TYR A 97 -6.99 -15.11 2.69
C TYR A 97 -7.05 -16.45 1.94
N TRP A 98 -6.56 -17.52 2.59
CA TRP A 98 -6.40 -18.87 2.03
C TRP A 98 -5.21 -19.02 1.08
N ARG A 99 -4.39 -20.01 1.34
CA ARG A 99 -3.27 -20.42 0.47
C ARG A 99 -3.72 -20.98 -0.88
N GLY A 100 -5.01 -21.24 -1.05
CA GLY A 100 -5.66 -21.67 -2.27
C GLY A 100 -7.10 -22.10 -2.03
N LYS A 101 -7.89 -22.16 -3.08
CA LYS A 101 -9.26 -22.66 -3.08
C LYS A 101 -9.30 -24.14 -3.46
N GLN A 102 -10.34 -24.84 -3.05
CA GLN A 102 -10.55 -26.22 -3.45
C GLN A 102 -10.68 -26.32 -4.96
N GLY A 103 -9.98 -27.27 -5.59
CA GLY A 103 -9.96 -27.46 -7.04
C GLY A 103 -9.16 -26.43 -7.84
N GLU A 104 -8.61 -25.41 -7.21
CA GLU A 104 -7.79 -24.40 -7.89
C GLU A 104 -6.44 -24.99 -8.32
N GLN A 105 -6.08 -24.77 -9.59
CA GLN A 105 -4.74 -25.13 -10.09
C GLN A 105 -3.67 -24.21 -9.53
N ALA A 106 -2.51 -24.76 -9.21
CA ALA A 106 -1.39 -23.96 -8.78
C ALA A 106 -0.90 -23.03 -9.92
N ASN A 107 -0.54 -21.79 -9.56
CA ASN A 107 0.05 -20.88 -10.53
C ASN A 107 1.45 -21.38 -10.92
N PRO A 108 1.70 -21.73 -12.20
CA PRO A 108 2.98 -22.30 -12.62
C PRO A 108 4.09 -21.26 -12.79
N PHE A 109 3.83 -19.97 -12.66
CA PHE A 109 4.78 -18.91 -12.98
C PHE A 109 6.13 -19.07 -12.26
N LEU A 110 6.13 -19.15 -10.94
CA LEU A 110 7.38 -19.33 -10.17
C LEU A 110 8.00 -20.72 -10.38
N PRO A 111 7.24 -21.84 -10.31
CA PRO A 111 7.78 -23.16 -10.58
C PRO A 111 8.39 -23.30 -11.98
N SER A 112 7.74 -22.79 -13.03
CA SER A 112 8.30 -22.85 -14.40
C SER A 112 9.63 -22.13 -14.55
N HIS A 113 9.88 -21.13 -13.67
CA HIS A 113 11.18 -20.44 -13.61
C HIS A 113 12.16 -21.05 -12.59
N GLY A 114 11.90 -22.29 -12.12
CA GLY A 114 12.83 -23.03 -11.26
C GLY A 114 12.82 -22.58 -9.78
N TYR A 115 11.65 -22.25 -9.25
CA TYR A 115 11.42 -21.98 -7.83
C TYR A 115 10.47 -23.00 -7.22
N ALA A 116 10.69 -23.36 -5.98
CA ALA A 116 9.64 -23.95 -5.15
C ALA A 116 8.72 -22.82 -4.67
N GLN A 117 7.42 -22.91 -4.92
CA GLN A 117 6.45 -21.99 -4.33
C GLN A 117 5.87 -22.61 -3.06
N VAL A 118 5.92 -21.89 -1.94
CA VAL A 118 5.43 -22.33 -0.64
C VAL A 118 4.32 -21.40 -0.18
N LEU A 119 3.10 -21.92 -0.13
CA LEU A 119 1.90 -21.19 0.24
C LEU A 119 1.48 -21.61 1.66
N VAL A 120 1.22 -20.65 2.54
CA VAL A 120 0.98 -20.88 3.97
C VAL A 120 -0.28 -20.17 4.40
N ASP A 121 -1.24 -20.91 4.98
CA ASP A 121 -2.35 -20.30 5.72
C ASP A 121 -1.86 -19.83 7.08
N ALA A 122 -2.13 -18.57 7.42
CA ALA A 122 -1.83 -18.04 8.74
C ALA A 122 -2.55 -18.85 9.84
N ARG A 123 -1.95 -18.90 11.01
CA ARG A 123 -2.52 -19.51 12.23
C ARG A 123 -3.98 -19.09 12.43
N GLY A 124 -4.88 -20.02 12.63
CA GLY A 124 -6.30 -19.76 12.86
C GLY A 124 -7.07 -19.31 11.61
N THR A 125 -6.53 -19.49 10.40
CA THR A 125 -7.19 -19.13 9.13
C THR A 125 -7.09 -20.25 8.10
N GLY A 126 -7.85 -20.17 7.02
CA GLY A 126 -7.81 -21.19 5.97
C GLY A 126 -8.02 -22.61 6.51
N ALA A 127 -7.11 -23.51 6.23
CA ALA A 127 -7.09 -24.86 6.80
C ALA A 127 -6.18 -25.01 8.03
N SER A 128 -5.49 -23.94 8.47
CA SER A 128 -4.60 -23.97 9.64
C SER A 128 -5.37 -24.03 10.95
N TYR A 129 -4.85 -24.77 11.91
CA TYR A 129 -5.34 -24.81 13.30
C TYR A 129 -4.98 -23.53 14.06
N GLY A 130 -5.47 -23.43 15.29
CA GLY A 130 -5.20 -22.33 16.21
C GLY A 130 -6.26 -21.22 16.17
N VAL A 131 -5.90 -20.06 16.71
CA VAL A 131 -6.74 -18.86 16.77
C VAL A 131 -5.95 -17.68 16.20
N TRP A 132 -6.58 -16.91 15.34
CA TRP A 132 -6.02 -15.68 14.80
C TRP A 132 -6.30 -14.53 15.77
N LYS A 133 -5.28 -14.15 16.55
CA LYS A 133 -5.42 -13.20 17.67
C LYS A 133 -5.34 -11.73 17.24
N ALA A 134 -4.59 -11.44 16.19
CA ALA A 134 -4.42 -10.11 15.59
C ALA A 134 -3.73 -10.26 14.24
N PRO A 135 -3.86 -9.27 13.32
CA PRO A 135 -3.01 -9.22 12.14
C PRO A 135 -1.53 -9.19 12.55
N PHE A 136 -0.70 -10.01 11.89
CA PHE A 136 0.76 -10.02 12.12
C PHE A 136 1.17 -10.28 13.57
N SER A 137 0.38 -11.06 14.31
CA SER A 137 0.71 -11.40 15.69
C SER A 137 2.08 -12.10 15.78
N GLN A 138 2.76 -11.94 16.93
CA GLN A 138 4.08 -12.56 17.13
C GLN A 138 4.05 -14.09 16.99
N ASP A 139 2.92 -14.73 17.32
CA ASP A 139 2.76 -16.17 17.11
C ASP A 139 2.74 -16.52 15.61
N GLU A 140 2.01 -15.74 14.82
CA GLU A 140 1.94 -15.87 13.36
C GLU A 140 3.32 -15.70 12.72
N ILE A 141 4.05 -14.65 13.11
CA ILE A 141 5.39 -14.36 12.55
C ILE A 141 6.40 -15.45 12.91
N LYS A 142 6.35 -15.99 14.14
CA LYS A 142 7.19 -17.12 14.56
C LYS A 142 6.88 -18.39 13.77
N ASP A 143 5.61 -18.65 13.45
CA ASP A 143 5.23 -19.80 12.61
C ASP A 143 5.89 -19.70 11.23
N TYR A 144 5.92 -18.50 10.63
CA TYR A 144 6.57 -18.31 9.34
C TYR A 144 8.07 -18.61 9.39
N ASN A 145 8.76 -18.28 10.49
CA ASN A 145 10.15 -18.66 10.69
C ASN A 145 10.35 -20.18 10.74
N GLU A 146 9.45 -20.89 11.39
CA GLU A 146 9.50 -22.35 11.45
C GLU A 146 9.27 -22.99 10.07
N VAL A 147 8.38 -22.39 9.25
CA VAL A 147 8.21 -22.79 7.85
C VAL A 147 9.51 -22.53 7.03
N VAL A 148 10.19 -21.39 7.24
CA VAL A 148 11.50 -21.14 6.60
C VAL A 148 12.51 -22.22 6.98
N ASN A 149 12.62 -22.58 8.27
CA ASN A 149 13.53 -23.61 8.74
C ASN A 149 13.19 -24.99 8.13
N TRP A 150 11.89 -25.30 8.03
CA TRP A 150 11.44 -26.52 7.36
C TRP A 150 11.83 -26.53 5.86
N ILE A 151 11.64 -25.40 5.13
CA ILE A 151 12.04 -25.28 3.72
C ILE A 151 13.52 -25.58 3.55
N VAL A 152 14.37 -25.03 4.41
CA VAL A 152 15.83 -25.22 4.32
C VAL A 152 16.24 -26.67 4.51
N SER A 153 15.48 -27.45 5.30
CA SER A 153 15.74 -28.88 5.54
C SER A 153 15.30 -29.80 4.40
N GLN A 154 14.55 -29.28 3.42
CA GLN A 154 14.02 -30.13 2.35
C GLN A 154 15.11 -30.54 1.34
N PRO A 155 15.06 -31.77 0.79
CA PRO A 155 16.07 -32.28 -0.15
C PRO A 155 16.16 -31.45 -1.45
N TRP A 156 15.06 -30.83 -1.87
CA TRP A 156 15.00 -29.97 -3.04
C TRP A 156 15.49 -28.53 -2.79
N SER A 157 15.71 -28.15 -1.55
CA SER A 157 16.04 -26.76 -1.19
C SER A 157 17.52 -26.45 -1.42
N ASN A 158 17.81 -25.29 -2.00
CA ASN A 158 19.17 -24.75 -2.05
C ASN A 158 19.54 -23.91 -0.81
N GLY A 159 18.67 -23.88 0.21
CA GLY A 159 18.87 -23.15 1.46
C GLY A 159 18.56 -21.65 1.39
N LYS A 160 18.05 -21.15 0.26
CA LYS A 160 17.67 -19.73 0.08
C LYS A 160 16.17 -19.57 -0.07
N VAL A 161 15.62 -18.57 0.64
CA VAL A 161 14.20 -18.26 0.67
C VAL A 161 13.99 -16.80 0.32
N GLY A 162 13.01 -16.53 -0.51
CA GLY A 162 12.44 -15.21 -0.75
C GLY A 162 10.96 -15.18 -0.39
N ALA A 163 10.38 -14.00 -0.31
CA ALA A 163 8.94 -13.85 -0.15
C ALA A 163 8.39 -12.73 -1.02
N THR A 164 7.15 -12.88 -1.44
CA THR A 164 6.41 -11.87 -2.20
C THR A 164 4.94 -11.90 -1.86
N GLY A 165 4.29 -10.76 -2.00
CA GLY A 165 2.86 -10.68 -1.84
C GLY A 165 2.32 -9.28 -2.04
N ASN A 166 0.99 -9.16 -2.02
CA ASN A 166 0.24 -7.92 -2.13
C ASN A 166 -0.64 -7.74 -0.90
N SER A 167 -0.78 -6.51 -0.39
CA SER A 167 -1.64 -6.25 0.78
C SER A 167 -1.14 -7.01 2.02
N TYR A 168 -1.99 -7.73 2.71
CA TYR A 168 -1.62 -8.58 3.84
C TYR A 168 -0.39 -9.46 3.54
N THR A 169 -0.34 -10.08 2.34
CA THR A 169 0.81 -10.90 1.94
C THR A 169 2.05 -10.04 1.62
N GLY A 170 1.86 -8.77 1.27
CA GLY A 170 2.95 -7.79 1.18
C GLY A 170 3.56 -7.51 2.55
N ASN A 171 2.72 -7.24 3.56
CA ASN A 171 3.16 -7.09 4.94
C ASN A 171 3.89 -8.34 5.44
N THR A 172 3.29 -9.54 5.32
CA THR A 172 3.92 -10.77 5.80
C THR A 172 5.24 -11.08 5.09
N SER A 173 5.40 -10.68 3.81
CA SER A 173 6.67 -10.82 3.11
C SER A 173 7.78 -9.99 3.76
N LEU A 174 7.50 -8.73 4.14
CA LEU A 174 8.47 -7.86 4.82
C LEU A 174 8.69 -8.28 6.29
N TRP A 175 7.67 -8.84 6.96
CA TRP A 175 7.82 -9.42 8.30
C TRP A 175 8.88 -10.52 8.36
N LEU A 176 9.12 -11.28 7.28
CA LEU A 176 10.21 -12.26 7.27
C LEU A 176 11.58 -11.63 7.49
N ALA A 177 11.79 -10.40 7.06
CA ALA A 177 13.06 -9.70 7.28
C ALA A 177 13.31 -9.39 8.76
N THR A 178 12.25 -9.23 9.57
CA THR A 178 12.39 -8.97 11.03
C THR A 178 12.95 -10.17 11.80
N LEU A 179 12.82 -11.38 11.25
CA LEU A 179 13.23 -12.62 11.90
C LEU A 179 14.74 -12.84 11.85
N MET A 180 15.46 -12.08 11.05
CA MET A 180 16.92 -12.21 10.86
C MET A 180 17.35 -13.64 10.52
N ASN A 181 16.47 -14.43 9.88
CA ASN A 181 16.80 -15.79 9.45
C ASN A 181 17.76 -15.74 8.27
N PRO A 182 18.95 -16.37 8.36
CA PRO A 182 19.97 -16.24 7.32
C PRO A 182 19.57 -16.87 5.98
N ALA A 183 18.54 -17.70 5.93
CA ALA A 183 18.01 -18.26 4.70
C ALA A 183 17.21 -17.23 3.88
N VAL A 184 16.59 -16.25 4.53
CA VAL A 184 15.80 -15.20 3.86
C VAL A 184 16.75 -14.21 3.22
N LYS A 185 16.70 -14.07 1.89
CA LYS A 185 17.63 -13.23 1.11
C LYS A 185 16.96 -12.02 0.48
N VAL A 186 15.67 -12.13 0.15
CA VAL A 186 14.95 -11.11 -0.61
C VAL A 186 13.46 -11.13 -0.27
N VAL A 187 12.86 -9.94 -0.21
CA VAL A 187 11.41 -9.76 -0.05
C VAL A 187 10.89 -8.74 -1.06
N VAL A 188 9.70 -8.99 -1.58
CA VAL A 188 9.03 -8.13 -2.56
C VAL A 188 7.64 -7.76 -2.03
N PRO A 189 7.56 -6.84 -1.04
CA PRO A 189 6.31 -6.34 -0.50
C PRO A 189 5.64 -5.38 -1.49
N ARG A 190 4.35 -5.58 -1.74
CA ARG A 190 3.55 -4.72 -2.60
C ARG A 190 2.31 -4.24 -1.88
N HIS A 191 2.00 -2.93 -2.01
CA HIS A 191 0.79 -2.32 -1.46
C HIS A 191 0.57 -2.70 0.02
N TYR A 192 1.55 -2.42 0.84
CA TYR A 192 1.67 -2.81 2.24
C TYR A 192 1.73 -1.58 3.15
N GLU A 193 1.59 -1.77 4.45
CA GLU A 193 1.79 -0.76 5.48
C GLU A 193 3.13 -0.97 6.20
N PHE A 194 3.88 0.12 6.40
CA PHE A 194 5.07 0.13 7.24
C PHE A 194 4.73 0.59 8.67
N ASP A 195 3.74 1.47 8.79
CA ASP A 195 3.10 1.92 10.03
C ASP A 195 1.61 1.54 10.03
N LEU A 196 1.27 0.44 10.67
CA LEU A 196 -0.09 -0.11 10.68
C LEU A 196 -1.12 0.84 11.32
N PHE A 197 -0.72 1.77 12.20
CA PHE A 197 -1.65 2.75 12.75
C PHE A 197 -1.96 3.85 11.71
N ALA A 198 -0.96 4.58 11.26
CA ALA A 198 -1.14 5.84 10.57
C ALA A 198 -1.39 5.72 9.05
N GLU A 199 -1.23 4.54 8.45
CA GLU A 199 -1.23 4.44 6.98
C GLU A 199 -2.56 3.99 6.38
N THR A 200 -3.28 3.06 6.98
CA THR A 200 -4.58 2.61 6.48
C THR A 200 -5.69 2.72 7.53
N PRO A 201 -5.55 2.14 8.73
CA PRO A 201 -6.64 2.15 9.71
C PRO A 201 -6.97 3.55 10.26
N TYR A 202 -5.94 4.36 10.61
CA TYR A 202 -6.13 5.65 11.27
C TYR A 202 -5.26 6.77 10.67
N PRO A 203 -5.37 7.09 9.38
CA PRO A 203 -4.64 8.21 8.81
C PRO A 203 -4.99 9.51 9.57
N GLY A 204 -3.95 10.18 10.08
CA GLY A 204 -4.14 11.35 10.94
C GLY A 204 -4.89 11.08 12.26
N GLY A 205 -4.99 9.83 12.70
CA GLY A 205 -5.73 9.44 13.90
C GLY A 205 -7.25 9.32 13.72
N VAL A 206 -7.74 9.26 12.49
CA VAL A 206 -9.17 9.12 12.15
C VAL A 206 -9.43 7.74 11.54
N LEU A 207 -10.33 6.95 12.14
CA LEU A 207 -10.64 5.61 11.67
C LEU A 207 -11.26 5.62 10.27
N THR A 208 -10.68 4.85 9.35
CA THR A 208 -11.27 4.52 8.05
C THR A 208 -12.38 3.48 8.23
N ASP A 209 -13.52 3.93 8.74
CA ASP A 209 -14.60 3.08 9.26
C ASP A 209 -15.07 2.05 8.24
N TRP A 210 -15.41 2.51 7.03
CA TRP A 210 -15.93 1.64 5.97
C TRP A 210 -14.91 0.55 5.57
N VAL A 211 -13.64 0.92 5.47
CA VAL A 211 -12.57 0.00 5.04
C VAL A 211 -12.37 -1.11 6.07
N ILE A 212 -12.21 -0.73 7.34
CA ILE A 212 -11.93 -1.69 8.41
C ILE A 212 -13.15 -2.58 8.67
N LYS A 213 -14.37 -2.03 8.60
CA LYS A 213 -15.61 -2.79 8.69
C LYS A 213 -15.72 -3.82 7.58
N THR A 214 -15.56 -3.39 6.33
CA THR A 214 -15.67 -4.26 5.15
C THR A 214 -14.59 -5.34 5.14
N TRP A 215 -13.34 -4.98 5.49
CA TRP A 215 -12.27 -5.94 5.62
C TRP A 215 -12.53 -6.99 6.72
N ASN A 216 -13.04 -6.56 7.88
CA ASN A 216 -13.43 -7.47 8.95
C ASN A 216 -14.54 -8.44 8.52
N GLU A 217 -15.58 -7.94 7.84
CA GLU A 217 -16.68 -8.75 7.34
C GLU A 217 -16.20 -9.80 6.33
N GLY A 218 -15.36 -9.41 5.37
CA GLY A 218 -14.74 -10.32 4.42
C GLY A 218 -13.90 -11.42 5.10
N ASN A 219 -13.13 -11.06 6.11
CA ASN A 219 -12.33 -12.00 6.89
C ASN A 219 -13.20 -13.02 7.65
N ARG A 220 -14.29 -12.59 8.26
CA ARG A 220 -15.22 -13.49 8.94
C ARG A 220 -15.91 -14.44 7.96
N GLN A 221 -16.23 -13.99 6.76
CA GLN A 221 -16.76 -14.86 5.71
C GLN A 221 -15.74 -15.95 5.33
N LEU A 222 -14.46 -15.61 5.19
CA LEU A 222 -13.40 -16.58 4.93
C LEU A 222 -13.24 -17.59 6.09
N ASP A 223 -13.41 -17.15 7.33
CA ASP A 223 -13.28 -18.02 8.50
C ASP A 223 -14.39 -19.07 8.59
N THR A 224 -15.55 -18.83 8.00
CA THR A 224 -16.73 -19.70 8.05
C THR A 224 -17.00 -20.47 6.75
N ASN A 225 -16.30 -20.15 5.65
CA ASN A 225 -16.55 -20.74 4.34
C ASN A 225 -15.69 -22.00 4.12
N ALA A 226 -16.32 -23.07 3.58
CA ALA A 226 -15.67 -24.38 3.35
C ALA A 226 -14.92 -24.48 1.99
N GLY A 227 -14.75 -23.38 1.27
CA GLY A 227 -14.12 -23.40 -0.07
C GLY A 227 -12.58 -23.42 -0.08
N VAL A 228 -11.93 -23.51 1.07
CA VAL A 228 -10.46 -23.53 1.17
C VAL A 228 -9.88 -24.85 0.66
N ARG A 229 -8.67 -24.82 0.11
CA ARG A 229 -7.91 -26.03 -0.21
C ARG A 229 -7.61 -26.83 1.05
N LEU A 230 -8.05 -28.07 1.11
CA LEU A 230 -7.71 -29.00 2.17
C LEU A 230 -6.25 -29.47 2.06
N VAL A 231 -5.73 -30.12 3.10
CA VAL A 231 -4.49 -30.91 2.99
C VAL A 231 -4.82 -32.24 2.32
N ASP A 232 -3.84 -32.86 1.67
CA ASP A 232 -4.06 -34.03 0.81
C ASP A 232 -4.59 -35.26 1.57
N ASP A 233 -4.21 -35.37 2.86
CA ASP A 233 -4.64 -36.48 3.72
C ASP A 233 -6.05 -36.28 4.32
N ASP A 234 -6.68 -35.10 4.15
CA ASP A 234 -8.00 -34.78 4.70
C ASP A 234 -9.14 -35.14 3.73
N THR A 235 -9.27 -36.41 3.43
CA THR A 235 -10.24 -36.92 2.46
C THR A 235 -11.69 -36.90 2.95
N ASP A 236 -11.91 -36.91 4.26
CA ASP A 236 -13.23 -36.88 4.92
C ASP A 236 -13.55 -35.55 5.62
N GLN A 237 -12.72 -34.53 5.45
CA GLN A 237 -12.85 -33.18 6.02
C GLN A 237 -12.80 -33.11 7.55
N LYS A 238 -12.43 -34.17 8.26
CA LYS A 238 -12.36 -34.17 9.73
C LYS A 238 -11.23 -33.29 10.25
N LEU A 239 -10.10 -33.27 9.54
CA LEU A 239 -8.97 -32.41 9.93
C LEU A 239 -9.36 -30.94 9.78
N TYR A 240 -10.02 -30.58 8.69
CA TYR A 240 -10.53 -29.23 8.46
C TYR A 240 -11.59 -28.82 9.50
N GLN A 241 -12.54 -29.71 9.83
CA GLN A 241 -13.52 -29.46 10.88
C GLN A 241 -12.83 -29.20 12.23
N GLY A 242 -11.79 -29.96 12.55
CA GLY A 242 -10.96 -29.72 13.72
C GLY A 242 -10.22 -28.38 13.68
N ALA A 243 -9.71 -27.97 12.50
CA ALA A 243 -9.04 -26.70 12.33
C ALA A 243 -9.98 -25.51 12.51
N THR A 244 -11.24 -25.64 12.08
CA THR A 244 -12.24 -24.55 12.14
C THR A 244 -13.01 -24.47 13.44
N ALA A 245 -12.90 -25.46 14.32
CA ALA A 245 -13.68 -25.55 15.56
C ALA A 245 -13.56 -24.33 16.50
N ARG A 246 -12.44 -23.57 16.39
CA ARG A 246 -12.17 -22.40 17.21
C ARG A 246 -12.24 -21.07 16.43
N ARG A 247 -12.80 -21.03 15.23
CA ARG A 247 -12.87 -19.80 14.39
C ARG A 247 -13.69 -18.67 15.03
N SER A 248 -14.67 -19.01 15.88
CA SER A 248 -15.43 -18.01 16.63
C SER A 248 -14.59 -17.20 17.61
N GLU A 249 -13.40 -17.72 18.01
CA GLU A 249 -12.45 -17.04 18.88
C GLU A 249 -11.53 -16.07 18.13
N ASN A 250 -11.54 -16.10 16.79
CA ASN A 250 -10.75 -15.16 15.99
C ASN A 250 -11.16 -13.73 16.29
N MET A 251 -10.17 -12.85 16.30
CA MET A 251 -10.36 -11.43 16.60
C MET A 251 -11.41 -10.79 15.68
N ASN A 252 -12.31 -10.01 16.28
CA ASN A 252 -13.14 -9.06 15.57
C ASN A 252 -12.37 -7.75 15.47
N VAL A 253 -11.72 -7.53 14.31
CA VAL A 253 -10.87 -6.37 14.07
C VAL A 253 -11.66 -5.07 14.12
N TYR A 254 -12.91 -5.06 13.64
CA TYR A 254 -13.73 -3.85 13.64
C TYR A 254 -14.11 -3.42 15.05
N THR A 255 -14.46 -4.35 15.94
CA THR A 255 -14.72 -4.05 17.36
C THR A 255 -13.47 -3.50 18.05
N ALA A 256 -12.30 -4.09 17.79
CA ALA A 256 -11.04 -3.59 18.32
C ALA A 256 -10.72 -2.19 17.79
N ALA A 257 -10.97 -1.96 16.50
CA ALA A 257 -10.75 -0.66 15.87
C ALA A 257 -11.65 0.44 16.46
N LEU A 258 -12.92 0.18 16.68
CA LEU A 258 -13.84 1.15 17.32
C LEU A 258 -13.39 1.52 18.74
N SER A 259 -12.66 0.63 19.42
CA SER A 259 -12.14 0.84 20.78
C SER A 259 -10.76 1.50 20.81
N THR A 260 -10.17 1.82 19.63
CA THR A 260 -8.84 2.41 19.49
C THR A 260 -8.97 3.90 19.16
N THR A 261 -8.39 4.74 20.00
CA THR A 261 -8.34 6.19 19.80
C THR A 261 -6.90 6.67 19.64
N SER A 262 -5.99 5.97 20.30
CA SER A 262 -4.57 6.31 20.36
C SER A 262 -3.72 5.12 19.95
N ARG A 263 -2.54 5.39 19.41
CA ARG A 263 -1.58 4.38 18.92
C ARG A 263 -1.18 3.36 20.00
N ASP A 264 -1.11 3.81 21.26
CA ASP A 264 -0.75 3.01 22.44
C ASP A 264 -1.94 2.31 23.11
N ASP A 265 -3.14 2.36 22.53
CA ASP A 265 -4.27 1.52 22.94
C ASP A 265 -3.96 0.05 22.67
N ARG A 266 -4.45 -0.83 23.54
CA ARG A 266 -4.20 -2.28 23.46
C ARG A 266 -5.44 -3.09 23.10
N ALA A 267 -6.34 -2.50 22.30
CA ALA A 267 -7.59 -3.14 21.88
C ALA A 267 -7.38 -4.41 21.03
N PHE A 268 -6.21 -4.54 20.39
CA PHE A 268 -5.79 -5.71 19.62
C PHE A 268 -5.05 -6.76 20.49
N GLY A 269 -5.18 -6.71 21.82
CA GLY A 269 -4.38 -7.52 22.74
C GLY A 269 -2.95 -7.02 22.90
N THR A 270 -2.52 -6.13 22.01
CA THR A 270 -1.24 -5.44 21.97
C THR A 270 -1.45 -4.05 21.35
N SER A 271 -0.43 -3.19 21.32
CA SER A 271 -0.51 -1.91 20.60
C SER A 271 -0.33 -2.12 19.09
N LEU A 272 -0.82 -1.17 18.28
CA LEU A 272 -0.60 -1.23 16.84
C LEU A 272 0.87 -1.00 16.45
N ASP A 273 1.68 -0.37 17.32
CA ASP A 273 3.12 -0.29 17.12
C ASP A 273 3.79 -1.66 17.19
N GLU A 274 3.37 -2.53 18.13
CA GLU A 274 3.88 -3.89 18.24
C GLU A 274 3.50 -4.77 17.02
N LEU A 275 2.49 -4.35 16.25
CA LEU A 275 2.03 -4.99 15.01
C LEU A 275 2.54 -4.27 13.74
N SER A 276 3.35 -3.21 13.90
CA SER A 276 3.87 -2.39 12.79
C SER A 276 5.32 -2.71 12.48
N LEU A 277 5.63 -2.83 11.19
CA LEU A 277 6.97 -3.13 10.68
C LEU A 277 8.01 -2.07 11.07
N HIS A 278 7.62 -0.80 11.15
CA HIS A 278 8.54 0.29 11.53
C HIS A 278 9.17 0.10 12.92
N SER A 279 8.46 -0.56 13.84
CA SER A 279 8.98 -0.85 15.19
C SER A 279 10.12 -1.88 15.18
N TYR A 280 10.30 -2.57 14.06
CA TYR A 280 11.33 -3.60 13.84
C TYR A 280 12.37 -3.16 12.80
N ALA A 281 12.47 -1.87 12.50
CA ALA A 281 13.40 -1.33 11.49
C ALA A 281 14.84 -1.79 11.73
N ALA A 282 15.31 -1.76 12.97
CA ALA A 282 16.67 -2.22 13.31
C ALA A 282 16.90 -3.72 13.02
N GLN A 283 15.91 -4.58 13.26
CA GLN A 283 15.98 -6.01 12.92
C GLN A 283 15.99 -6.21 11.40
N ILE A 284 15.15 -5.46 10.66
CA ILE A 284 15.12 -5.50 9.20
C ILE A 284 16.49 -5.09 8.64
N GLU A 285 17.07 -4.00 9.11
CA GLU A 285 18.41 -3.57 8.69
C GLU A 285 19.47 -4.64 8.97
N LYS A 286 19.50 -5.15 10.20
CA LYS A 286 20.46 -6.17 10.62
C LYS A 286 20.33 -7.47 9.82
N SER A 287 19.15 -7.79 9.29
CA SER A 287 18.93 -8.99 8.47
C SER A 287 19.72 -8.96 7.16
N GLY A 288 20.01 -7.77 6.63
CA GLY A 288 20.63 -7.60 5.31
C GLY A 288 19.78 -8.07 4.13
N VAL A 289 18.50 -8.37 4.36
CA VAL A 289 17.55 -8.83 3.31
C VAL A 289 17.35 -7.72 2.27
N ALA A 290 17.44 -8.07 0.98
CA ALA A 290 17.13 -7.12 -0.09
C ALA A 290 15.62 -6.89 -0.21
N ILE A 291 15.22 -5.64 -0.45
CA ILE A 291 13.82 -5.22 -0.45
C ILE A 291 13.46 -4.58 -1.80
N ASN A 292 12.42 -5.09 -2.47
CA ASN A 292 11.83 -4.46 -3.65
C ASN A 292 10.37 -4.09 -3.35
N SER A 293 10.14 -2.87 -2.89
CA SER A 293 8.83 -2.40 -2.40
C SER A 293 8.04 -1.66 -3.47
N TRP A 294 6.70 -1.87 -3.50
CA TRP A 294 5.81 -1.29 -4.48
C TRP A 294 4.58 -0.69 -3.81
N GLY A 295 4.15 0.48 -4.29
CA GLY A 295 2.95 1.18 -3.80
C GLY A 295 2.29 2.03 -4.88
N GLY A 296 1.12 2.58 -4.59
CA GLY A 296 0.35 3.40 -5.50
C GLY A 296 0.02 4.78 -4.93
N TRP A 297 0.04 5.83 -5.77
CA TRP A 297 -0.40 7.16 -5.36
C TRP A 297 -1.86 7.19 -4.90
N PHE A 298 -2.69 6.30 -5.47
CA PHE A 298 -4.12 6.23 -5.20
C PHE A 298 -4.52 4.97 -4.43
N ASP A 299 -3.66 4.53 -3.52
CA ASP A 299 -3.85 3.32 -2.71
C ASP A 299 -3.52 3.60 -1.25
N ALA A 300 -4.52 4.05 -0.49
CA ALA A 300 -4.36 4.49 0.90
C ALA A 300 -3.06 5.29 1.11
N SER A 301 -2.19 4.84 2.00
CA SER A 301 -0.86 5.44 2.23
C SER A 301 0.29 4.55 1.75
N THR A 302 0.05 3.58 0.84
CA THR A 302 1.09 2.62 0.44
C THR A 302 2.28 3.28 -0.28
N ALA A 303 2.07 4.41 -0.96
CA ALA A 303 3.18 5.21 -1.50
C ALA A 303 4.09 5.77 -0.40
N ASP A 304 3.50 6.23 0.70
CA ASP A 304 4.25 6.73 1.87
C ASP A 304 4.99 5.59 2.58
N ALA A 305 4.38 4.40 2.68
CA ALA A 305 5.04 3.20 3.20
C ALA A 305 6.30 2.84 2.40
N VAL A 306 6.25 2.90 1.06
CA VAL A 306 7.43 2.70 0.19
C VAL A 306 8.50 3.76 0.46
N ILE A 307 8.12 5.05 0.55
CA ILE A 307 9.05 6.15 0.83
C ILE A 307 9.71 5.99 2.19
N LYS A 308 8.93 5.71 3.23
CA LYS A 308 9.44 5.48 4.59
C LYS A 308 10.39 4.29 4.65
N THR A 309 10.03 3.16 4.04
CA THR A 309 10.89 1.97 3.96
C THR A 309 12.20 2.32 3.25
N PHE A 310 12.13 2.94 2.06
CA PHE A 310 13.29 3.30 1.25
C PHE A 310 14.25 4.26 1.95
N THR A 311 13.73 5.21 2.73
CA THR A 311 14.53 6.24 3.37
C THR A 311 15.00 5.89 4.77
N SER A 312 14.32 4.97 5.47
CA SER A 312 14.62 4.63 6.87
C SER A 312 15.53 3.43 7.02
N LEU A 313 15.64 2.56 6.02
CA LEU A 313 16.42 1.32 6.08
C LEU A 313 17.65 1.39 5.18
N ASN A 314 18.78 0.85 5.65
CA ASN A 314 20.04 0.81 4.89
C ASN A 314 20.22 -0.46 4.03
N ASN A 315 19.27 -1.38 4.06
CA ASN A 315 19.24 -2.55 3.19
C ASN A 315 19.42 -2.17 1.71
N TYR A 316 19.82 -3.11 0.86
CA TYR A 316 19.68 -2.89 -0.57
C TYR A 316 18.18 -2.79 -0.91
N GLN A 317 17.79 -1.68 -1.52
CA GLN A 317 16.39 -1.37 -1.74
C GLN A 317 16.14 -0.80 -3.13
N ARG A 318 15.00 -1.18 -3.68
CA ARG A 318 14.35 -0.54 -4.81
C ARG A 318 12.90 -0.26 -4.44
N GLY A 319 12.48 0.98 -4.61
CA GLY A 319 11.09 1.39 -4.42
C GLY A 319 10.44 1.71 -5.75
N VAL A 320 9.16 1.39 -5.92
CA VAL A 320 8.39 1.74 -7.12
C VAL A 320 7.02 2.28 -6.70
N ILE A 321 6.69 3.48 -7.14
CA ILE A 321 5.41 4.13 -6.86
C ILE A 321 4.76 4.54 -8.16
N GLY A 322 3.65 3.90 -8.49
CA GLY A 322 2.88 4.16 -9.71
C GLY A 322 1.58 4.92 -9.46
N PRO A 323 0.87 5.29 -10.54
CA PRO A 323 -0.43 5.92 -10.45
C PRO A 323 -1.54 4.89 -10.19
N TRP A 324 -1.34 3.99 -9.23
CA TRP A 324 -2.10 2.75 -9.09
C TRP A 324 -3.11 2.78 -7.96
N ASN A 325 -4.18 1.96 -8.15
CA ASN A 325 -5.08 1.48 -7.14
C ASN A 325 -4.45 0.31 -6.35
N HIS A 326 -5.19 -0.27 -5.39
CA HIS A 326 -4.70 -1.40 -4.60
C HIS A 326 -4.42 -2.63 -5.48
N GLY A 327 -3.20 -3.15 -5.36
CA GLY A 327 -2.72 -4.27 -6.17
C GLY A 327 -2.18 -3.89 -7.55
N GLY A 328 -2.29 -2.62 -7.97
CA GLY A 328 -1.71 -2.13 -9.21
C GLY A 328 -2.42 -2.60 -10.48
N GLY A 329 -3.70 -2.97 -10.37
CA GLY A 329 -4.50 -3.43 -11.51
C GLY A 329 -5.05 -2.33 -12.40
N GLN A 330 -4.99 -1.06 -11.93
CA GLN A 330 -5.53 0.10 -12.63
C GLN A 330 -4.51 1.23 -12.61
N ASN A 331 -4.33 1.91 -13.77
CA ASN A 331 -3.78 3.25 -13.80
C ASN A 331 -4.90 4.22 -13.41
N ALA A 332 -4.80 4.81 -12.24
CA ALA A 332 -5.81 5.71 -11.68
C ALA A 332 -5.45 7.20 -11.86
N SER A 333 -4.53 7.54 -12.78
CA SER A 333 -4.23 8.94 -13.08
C SER A 333 -5.50 9.67 -13.51
N PRO A 334 -5.89 10.77 -12.83
CA PRO A 334 -7.13 11.49 -13.14
C PRO A 334 -7.05 12.28 -14.46
N TYR A 335 -5.86 12.34 -15.07
CA TYR A 335 -5.62 13.03 -16.34
C TYR A 335 -5.78 12.14 -17.57
N LYS A 336 -6.13 10.87 -17.35
CA LYS A 336 -6.40 9.91 -18.42
C LYS A 336 -7.70 9.16 -18.13
N PRO A 337 -8.36 8.60 -19.16
CA PRO A 337 -9.40 7.60 -18.93
C PRO A 337 -8.85 6.48 -18.05
N ALA A 338 -9.63 6.03 -17.08
CA ALA A 338 -9.26 4.88 -16.27
C ALA A 338 -9.10 3.65 -17.18
N GLU A 339 -7.92 3.07 -17.18
CA GLU A 339 -7.59 1.90 -17.98
C GLU A 339 -6.89 0.84 -17.12
N PRO A 340 -7.08 -0.45 -17.45
CA PRO A 340 -6.33 -1.50 -16.78
C PRO A 340 -4.82 -1.26 -16.91
N GLU A 341 -4.11 -1.24 -15.79
CA GLU A 341 -2.66 -1.20 -15.80
C GLU A 341 -2.11 -2.61 -15.97
N ARG A 342 -1.33 -2.81 -17.02
CA ARG A 342 -0.66 -4.08 -17.28
C ARG A 342 0.78 -4.03 -16.80
N VAL A 343 0.95 -3.84 -15.50
CA VAL A 343 2.28 -3.89 -14.90
C VAL A 343 2.77 -5.32 -14.89
N MET A 344 3.94 -5.56 -15.45
CA MET A 344 4.58 -6.88 -15.48
C MET A 344 5.23 -7.23 -14.13
N TRP A 345 4.44 -7.17 -13.06
CA TRP A 345 4.86 -7.44 -11.67
C TRP A 345 5.69 -8.72 -11.56
N GLY A 346 5.26 -9.76 -12.28
CA GLY A 346 5.90 -11.05 -12.25
C GLY A 346 7.36 -10.99 -12.69
N PHE A 347 7.66 -10.30 -13.78
CA PHE A 347 9.03 -10.27 -14.34
C PHE A 347 9.97 -9.40 -13.50
N GLU A 348 9.53 -8.27 -12.95
CA GLU A 348 10.34 -7.47 -12.04
C GLU A 348 10.56 -8.19 -10.70
N THR A 349 9.55 -8.89 -10.21
CA THR A 349 9.70 -9.79 -9.06
C THR A 349 10.71 -10.89 -9.38
N LEU A 350 10.56 -11.57 -10.53
CA LEU A 350 11.46 -12.63 -10.96
C LEU A 350 12.91 -12.15 -11.10
N ARG A 351 13.12 -10.96 -11.67
CA ARG A 351 14.44 -10.33 -11.80
C ARG A 351 15.13 -10.17 -10.44
N PHE A 352 14.39 -9.74 -9.44
CA PHE A 352 14.87 -9.59 -8.08
C PHE A 352 15.16 -10.95 -7.42
N LEU A 353 14.27 -11.91 -7.59
CA LEU A 353 14.44 -13.27 -7.08
C LEU A 353 15.64 -13.97 -7.74
N ASP A 354 15.81 -13.87 -9.07
CA ASP A 354 16.92 -14.48 -9.80
C ASP A 354 18.27 -13.96 -9.32
N HIS A 355 18.36 -12.64 -9.06
CA HIS A 355 19.58 -12.03 -8.55
C HIS A 355 19.97 -12.58 -7.18
N TYR A 356 19.08 -12.50 -6.20
CA TYR A 356 19.40 -12.82 -4.81
C TYR A 356 19.34 -14.31 -4.47
N LEU A 357 18.46 -15.08 -5.10
CA LEU A 357 18.26 -16.49 -4.78
C LEU A 357 19.07 -17.42 -5.67
N LYS A 358 19.29 -17.05 -6.94
CA LYS A 358 20.05 -17.87 -7.89
C LYS A 358 21.45 -17.32 -8.17
N GLY A 359 21.74 -16.08 -7.80
CA GLY A 359 23.03 -15.42 -8.06
C GLY A 359 23.23 -15.04 -9.53
N ILE A 360 22.14 -14.85 -10.27
CA ILE A 360 22.19 -14.40 -11.67
C ILE A 360 22.48 -12.90 -11.68
N ASP A 361 23.46 -12.46 -12.48
CA ASP A 361 23.71 -11.04 -12.69
C ASP A 361 22.57 -10.43 -13.55
N THR A 362 21.61 -9.81 -12.87
CA THR A 362 20.46 -9.16 -13.49
C THR A 362 20.62 -7.64 -13.61
N GLY A 363 21.83 -7.11 -13.30
CA GLY A 363 22.14 -5.67 -13.36
C GLY A 363 21.58 -4.86 -12.20
N LEU A 364 21.03 -5.47 -11.14
CA LEU A 364 20.41 -4.77 -10.02
C LEU A 364 21.39 -4.01 -9.13
N ASP A 365 22.67 -4.40 -9.07
CA ASP A 365 23.67 -3.80 -8.15
C ASP A 365 23.82 -2.27 -8.32
N LYS A 366 23.39 -1.74 -9.46
CA LYS A 366 23.47 -0.33 -9.81
C LYS A 366 22.16 0.43 -9.62
N GLU A 367 21.10 -0.23 -9.12
CA GLU A 367 19.73 0.30 -9.11
C GLU A 367 19.14 0.52 -7.71
N LYS A 368 19.91 1.02 -6.74
CA LYS A 368 19.33 1.47 -5.46
C LYS A 368 18.59 2.80 -5.70
N LEU A 369 17.36 2.70 -6.24
CA LEU A 369 16.57 3.84 -6.71
C LEU A 369 15.12 3.73 -6.27
N LEU A 370 14.50 4.89 -6.09
CA LEU A 370 13.05 5.05 -6.01
C LEU A 370 12.54 5.48 -7.39
N TYR A 371 11.70 4.66 -8.00
CA TYR A 371 10.97 4.95 -9.23
C TYR A 371 9.61 5.52 -8.87
N TYR A 372 9.21 6.62 -9.48
CA TYR A 372 7.92 7.23 -9.23
C TYR A 372 7.30 7.79 -10.51
N PHE A 373 5.97 7.75 -10.57
CA PHE A 373 5.22 8.24 -11.72
C PHE A 373 4.71 9.66 -11.45
N THR A 374 4.96 10.60 -12.36
CA THR A 374 4.43 11.97 -12.29
C THR A 374 3.13 12.04 -13.09
N ILE A 375 1.99 12.14 -12.39
CA ILE A 375 0.67 12.31 -13.01
C ILE A 375 0.56 13.70 -13.66
N GLY A 376 -0.25 13.84 -14.71
CA GLY A 376 -0.36 15.08 -15.49
C GLY A 376 0.80 15.30 -16.47
N GLU A 377 2.00 14.80 -16.18
CA GLU A 377 3.08 14.62 -17.15
C GLU A 377 3.05 13.22 -17.78
N GLU A 378 2.50 12.25 -17.02
CA GLU A 378 2.35 10.84 -17.39
C GLU A 378 3.69 10.16 -17.71
N LYS A 379 4.70 10.44 -16.85
CA LYS A 379 6.06 9.93 -17.03
C LYS A 379 6.63 9.33 -15.76
N TRP A 380 7.43 8.28 -15.93
CA TRP A 380 8.27 7.72 -14.89
C TRP A 380 9.53 8.55 -14.67
N LYS A 381 9.91 8.72 -13.41
CA LYS A 381 11.14 9.37 -12.96
C LYS A 381 11.84 8.52 -11.91
N THR A 382 13.10 8.86 -11.63
CA THR A 382 13.90 8.18 -10.59
C THR A 382 14.57 9.17 -9.68
N THR A 383 14.78 8.73 -8.43
CA THR A 383 15.61 9.44 -7.46
C THR A 383 16.32 8.44 -6.54
N ASN A 384 17.43 8.84 -5.95
CA ASN A 384 18.11 8.11 -4.89
C ASN A 384 17.87 8.74 -3.50
N THR A 385 17.11 9.83 -3.44
CA THR A 385 16.79 10.56 -2.20
C THR A 385 15.31 10.94 -2.16
N TRP A 386 14.79 11.12 -0.96
CA TRP A 386 13.51 11.75 -0.73
C TRP A 386 13.65 12.75 0.43
N PRO A 387 13.17 14.01 0.32
CA PRO A 387 12.54 14.60 -0.86
C PRO A 387 13.42 14.54 -2.11
N VAL A 388 12.81 14.61 -3.29
CA VAL A 388 13.55 14.58 -4.55
C VAL A 388 14.48 15.80 -4.68
N ALA A 389 15.62 15.61 -5.33
CA ALA A 389 16.57 16.70 -5.54
C ALA A 389 15.91 17.87 -6.30
N GLY A 390 16.16 19.10 -5.84
CA GLY A 390 15.56 20.31 -6.43
C GLY A 390 14.15 20.65 -5.98
N ALA A 391 13.51 19.81 -5.16
CA ALA A 391 12.25 20.19 -4.53
C ALA A 391 12.46 21.30 -3.50
N THR A 392 11.67 22.35 -3.61
CA THR A 392 11.71 23.53 -2.71
C THR A 392 10.34 23.71 -2.08
N ALA A 393 10.30 23.79 -0.76
CA ALA A 393 9.07 24.08 -0.02
C ALA A 393 8.61 25.52 -0.34
N THR A 394 7.49 25.65 -1.01
CA THR A 394 6.90 26.94 -1.40
C THR A 394 5.58 27.12 -0.68
N ARG A 395 5.47 28.18 0.12
CA ARG A 395 4.28 28.45 0.93
C ARG A 395 3.25 29.28 0.19
N TRP A 396 2.00 28.82 0.24
CA TRP A 396 0.82 29.48 -0.29
C TRP A 396 -0.13 29.79 0.86
N TYR A 397 -0.50 31.06 1.01
CA TYR A 397 -1.32 31.57 2.11
C TYR A 397 -2.80 31.65 1.69
N PHE A 398 -3.67 31.44 2.64
CA PHE A 398 -5.11 31.67 2.49
C PHE A 398 -5.39 33.15 2.63
N GLY A 399 -6.09 33.71 1.66
CA GLY A 399 -6.31 35.15 1.52
C GLY A 399 -7.80 35.51 1.44
N ALA A 400 -8.05 36.82 1.32
CA ALA A 400 -9.40 37.35 1.14
C ALA A 400 -10.05 36.78 -0.12
N ASN A 401 -11.40 36.72 -0.11
CA ASN A 401 -12.19 36.19 -1.23
C ASN A 401 -11.80 34.76 -1.64
N ASN A 402 -11.45 33.92 -0.66
CA ASN A 402 -11.05 32.54 -0.88
C ASN A 402 -9.82 32.41 -1.82
N ALA A 403 -8.95 33.40 -1.83
CA ALA A 403 -7.72 33.36 -2.65
C ALA A 403 -6.65 32.48 -2.01
N LEU A 404 -5.88 31.79 -2.83
CA LEU A 404 -4.64 31.08 -2.48
C LEU A 404 -3.48 31.82 -3.14
N SER A 405 -2.50 32.31 -2.37
CA SER A 405 -1.44 33.17 -2.90
C SER A 405 -0.11 32.96 -2.19
N VAL A 406 0.99 33.17 -2.89
CA VAL A 406 2.34 33.22 -2.29
C VAL A 406 2.57 34.51 -1.48
N ASN A 407 1.72 35.52 -1.66
CA ASN A 407 1.78 36.78 -0.93
C ASN A 407 1.18 36.62 0.47
N THR A 408 1.90 37.11 1.47
CA THR A 408 1.49 37.08 2.88
C THR A 408 0.26 37.98 3.09
N PRO A 409 -0.81 37.52 3.75
CA PRO A 409 -1.93 38.35 4.15
C PRO A 409 -1.51 39.56 4.98
N GLN A 410 -2.07 40.73 4.69
CA GLN A 410 -1.75 41.98 5.38
C GLN A 410 -2.78 42.40 6.43
N SER A 411 -3.96 41.83 6.39
CA SER A 411 -5.03 42.11 7.35
C SER A 411 -4.68 41.69 8.77
N GLU A 412 -5.21 42.43 9.76
CA GLU A 412 -5.00 42.15 11.20
C GLU A 412 -5.94 41.10 11.75
N ARG A 413 -7.12 40.90 11.13
CA ARG A 413 -8.24 40.14 11.75
C ARG A 413 -9.10 39.35 10.75
N ASP A 414 -8.62 39.13 9.53
CA ASP A 414 -9.39 38.38 8.54
C ASP A 414 -9.50 36.90 8.90
N GLU A 415 -10.71 36.38 8.76
CA GLU A 415 -11.04 34.99 9.07
C GLU A 415 -12.20 34.51 8.19
N ASP A 416 -12.35 33.19 8.03
CA ASP A 416 -13.45 32.57 7.31
C ASP A 416 -14.14 31.53 8.20
N ARG A 417 -15.46 31.63 8.31
CA ARG A 417 -16.28 30.72 9.10
C ARG A 417 -16.81 29.59 8.24
N TYR A 418 -16.69 28.36 8.73
CA TYR A 418 -17.18 27.17 8.07
C TYR A 418 -17.91 26.25 9.06
N SER A 419 -19.19 26.02 8.83
CA SER A 419 -19.97 24.98 9.53
C SER A 419 -19.70 23.66 8.85
N ILE A 420 -19.21 22.67 9.60
CA ILE A 420 -18.84 21.36 9.05
C ILE A 420 -20.05 20.73 8.36
N ASN A 421 -19.86 20.36 7.10
CA ASN A 421 -20.85 19.63 6.33
C ASN A 421 -20.56 18.13 6.40
N PHE A 422 -21.39 17.38 7.13
CA PHE A 422 -21.23 15.94 7.29
C PHE A 422 -21.68 15.13 6.06
N GLU A 423 -22.23 15.79 5.02
CA GLU A 423 -22.53 15.18 3.72
C GLU A 423 -21.37 15.32 2.70
N ALA A 424 -20.24 15.89 3.12
CA ALA A 424 -19.06 15.94 2.29
C ALA A 424 -18.47 14.53 2.07
N THR A 425 -17.97 14.28 0.85
CA THR A 425 -17.42 12.98 0.49
C THR A 425 -16.42 13.06 -0.66
N THR A 426 -15.49 12.11 -0.72
CA THR A 426 -14.68 11.79 -1.91
C THR A 426 -15.28 10.64 -2.72
N GLY A 427 -16.44 10.12 -2.31
CA GLY A 427 -17.17 9.03 -2.96
C GLY A 427 -16.65 7.64 -2.56
N ALA A 428 -17.34 6.63 -3.08
CA ALA A 428 -17.10 5.22 -2.75
C ALA A 428 -16.07 4.52 -3.67
N LYS A 429 -15.33 5.28 -4.49
CA LYS A 429 -14.27 4.76 -5.38
C LYS A 429 -12.99 5.57 -5.20
N ASN A 430 -12.65 5.86 -3.96
CA ASN A 430 -11.49 6.66 -3.60
C ASN A 430 -10.27 5.79 -3.24
N ARG A 431 -9.16 6.44 -2.90
CA ARG A 431 -7.89 5.80 -2.52
C ARG A 431 -7.98 4.86 -1.31
N TRP A 432 -8.98 5.03 -0.44
CA TRP A 432 -9.17 4.21 0.76
C TRP A 432 -9.98 2.96 0.44
N HIS A 433 -11.11 3.11 -0.27
CA HIS A 433 -12.02 2.02 -0.62
C HIS A 433 -11.35 0.93 -1.44
N THR A 434 -10.39 1.29 -2.29
CA THR A 434 -9.65 0.31 -3.09
C THR A 434 -8.89 -0.73 -2.27
N GLN A 435 -8.62 -0.46 -0.97
CA GLN A 435 -7.98 -1.43 -0.05
C GLN A 435 -8.75 -2.75 0.09
N VAL A 436 -10.03 -2.75 -0.12
CA VAL A 436 -10.86 -3.96 -0.14
C VAL A 436 -11.26 -4.39 -1.56
N GLY A 437 -10.60 -3.81 -2.56
CA GLY A 437 -10.79 -4.09 -3.99
C GLY A 437 -11.54 -2.99 -4.73
N GLY A 438 -11.48 -3.04 -6.04
CA GLY A 438 -12.18 -2.11 -6.93
C GLY A 438 -11.31 -0.97 -7.47
N ASP A 439 -11.88 -0.29 -8.45
CA ASP A 439 -11.24 0.82 -9.16
C ASP A 439 -11.30 2.12 -8.35
N VAL A 440 -10.30 2.97 -8.55
CA VAL A 440 -10.30 4.35 -8.08
C VAL A 440 -10.82 5.25 -9.20
N VAL A 441 -11.83 6.05 -8.90
CA VAL A 441 -12.43 7.02 -9.83
C VAL A 441 -12.80 8.27 -9.06
N TYR A 442 -12.10 9.36 -9.34
CA TYR A 442 -12.48 10.67 -8.81
C TYR A 442 -13.26 11.44 -9.89
N PRO A 443 -14.54 11.77 -9.65
CA PRO A 443 -15.31 12.63 -10.53
C PRO A 443 -14.80 14.09 -10.45
N ASP A 444 -15.33 14.95 -11.31
CA ASP A 444 -15.20 16.40 -11.13
C ASP A 444 -15.74 16.81 -9.75
N ARG A 445 -14.88 17.46 -8.97
CA ARG A 445 -15.22 17.82 -7.58
C ARG A 445 -15.89 19.19 -7.44
N ALA A 446 -16.07 19.94 -8.54
CA ALA A 446 -16.61 21.30 -8.48
C ALA A 446 -17.93 21.43 -7.68
N GLU A 447 -18.81 20.43 -7.76
CA GLU A 447 -20.07 20.42 -7.01
C GLU A 447 -19.86 20.02 -5.53
N GLU A 448 -18.97 19.06 -5.26
CA GLU A 448 -18.64 18.64 -3.88
C GLU A 448 -17.95 19.77 -3.11
N ASP A 449 -17.09 20.53 -3.76
CA ASP A 449 -16.37 21.67 -3.18
C ASP A 449 -17.27 22.77 -2.67
N LYS A 450 -18.50 22.90 -3.18
CA LYS A 450 -19.51 23.85 -2.64
C LYS A 450 -19.92 23.54 -1.19
N LYS A 451 -19.65 22.32 -0.72
CA LYS A 451 -19.87 21.90 0.68
C LYS A 451 -18.67 22.22 1.58
N LEU A 452 -17.56 22.68 1.03
CA LEU A 452 -16.25 22.80 1.66
C LEU A 452 -15.84 24.28 1.77
N LEU A 453 -14.84 24.54 2.63
CA LEU A 453 -14.14 25.82 2.63
C LEU A 453 -12.96 25.72 1.68
N THR A 454 -12.99 26.45 0.56
CA THR A 454 -11.98 26.35 -0.48
C THR A 454 -11.16 27.63 -0.64
N TYR A 455 -9.89 27.50 -1.04
CA TYR A 455 -9.00 28.59 -1.41
C TYR A 455 -8.37 28.25 -2.76
N THR A 456 -8.47 29.17 -3.74
CA THR A 456 -8.06 28.91 -5.13
C THR A 456 -7.06 29.98 -5.59
N SER A 457 -5.98 29.57 -6.28
CA SER A 457 -4.98 30.49 -6.80
C SER A 457 -5.45 31.26 -8.02
N ALA A 458 -4.74 32.34 -8.39
CA ALA A 458 -4.75 32.85 -9.74
C ALA A 458 -4.29 31.76 -10.73
N PRO A 459 -4.56 31.90 -12.04
CA PRO A 459 -4.01 30.99 -13.05
C PRO A 459 -2.48 30.95 -12.96
N LEU A 460 -1.92 29.75 -13.03
CA LEU A 460 -0.47 29.54 -12.98
C LEU A 460 0.20 30.14 -14.24
N GLU A 461 1.28 30.87 -14.06
CA GLU A 461 2.03 31.49 -15.14
C GLU A 461 2.91 30.49 -15.93
N SER A 462 3.22 29.36 -15.32
CA SER A 462 4.00 28.26 -15.90
C SER A 462 3.52 26.91 -15.37
N ASP A 463 3.96 25.81 -16.00
CA ASP A 463 3.76 24.46 -15.47
C ASP A 463 4.41 24.35 -14.07
N VAL A 464 3.72 23.76 -13.12
CA VAL A 464 4.18 23.55 -11.73
C VAL A 464 4.21 22.06 -11.42
N GLU A 465 5.37 21.53 -11.09
CA GLU A 465 5.53 20.15 -10.62
C GLU A 465 5.58 20.13 -9.10
N ILE A 466 4.64 19.41 -8.49
CA ILE A 466 4.58 19.13 -7.05
C ILE A 466 5.02 17.68 -6.84
N THR A 467 6.18 17.47 -6.20
CA THR A 467 6.69 16.11 -5.90
C THR A 467 7.19 16.03 -4.47
N GLY A 468 6.43 15.37 -3.61
CA GLY A 468 6.71 15.26 -2.19
C GLY A 468 5.45 15.22 -1.34
N HIS A 469 5.59 15.61 -0.07
CA HIS A 469 4.50 15.71 0.89
C HIS A 469 4.09 17.17 1.06
N PRO A 470 2.91 17.60 0.60
CA PRO A 470 2.37 18.90 0.98
C PRO A 470 2.12 18.97 2.48
N VAL A 471 2.32 20.14 3.09
CA VAL A 471 2.06 20.36 4.52
C VAL A 471 1.11 21.54 4.70
N VAL A 472 -0.01 21.29 5.36
CA VAL A 472 -0.98 22.34 5.69
C VAL A 472 -0.78 22.82 7.11
N THR A 473 -0.97 24.12 7.33
CA THR A 473 -1.05 24.76 8.63
C THR A 473 -2.34 25.57 8.70
N LEU A 474 -3.24 25.20 9.59
CA LEU A 474 -4.49 25.89 9.86
C LEU A 474 -4.42 26.50 11.25
N PHE A 475 -4.60 27.81 11.36
CA PHE A 475 -4.90 28.47 12.62
C PHE A 475 -6.41 28.66 12.67
N LEU A 476 -7.06 28.01 13.62
CA LEU A 476 -8.52 28.05 13.68
C LEU A 476 -9.06 28.04 15.12
N THR A 477 -10.29 28.50 15.27
CA THR A 477 -11.11 28.21 16.45
C THR A 477 -12.13 27.14 16.10
N SER A 478 -12.57 26.37 17.08
CA SER A 478 -13.67 25.40 16.94
C SER A 478 -14.71 25.61 18.04
N THR A 479 -15.96 25.30 17.78
CA THR A 479 -17.02 25.28 18.78
C THR A 479 -17.04 24.00 19.63
N HIS A 480 -16.21 23.00 19.25
CA HIS A 480 -16.18 21.68 19.88
C HIS A 480 -14.76 21.32 20.34
N THR A 481 -14.67 20.40 21.29
CA THR A 481 -13.40 19.97 21.90
C THR A 481 -12.61 18.96 21.06
N ASP A 482 -13.25 18.37 20.03
CA ASP A 482 -12.64 17.46 19.06
C ASP A 482 -13.29 17.64 17.68
N GLY A 483 -12.68 17.10 16.65
CA GLY A 483 -13.15 17.11 15.26
C GLY A 483 -12.09 16.47 14.37
N ALA A 484 -12.46 16.13 13.16
CA ALA A 484 -11.52 15.73 12.12
C ALA A 484 -11.35 16.88 11.12
N PHE A 485 -10.13 17.06 10.65
CA PHE A 485 -9.77 18.07 9.65
C PHE A 485 -9.18 17.36 8.45
N TYR A 486 -9.84 17.53 7.29
CA TYR A 486 -9.39 16.98 6.01
C TYR A 486 -9.00 18.14 5.11
N VAL A 487 -7.93 17.95 4.37
CA VAL A 487 -7.48 18.90 3.34
C VAL A 487 -7.22 18.14 2.05
N TYR A 488 -7.89 18.59 0.99
CA TYR A 488 -7.69 18.11 -0.37
C TYR A 488 -6.85 19.14 -1.14
N LEU A 489 -5.86 18.68 -1.88
CA LEU A 489 -5.13 19.46 -2.87
C LEU A 489 -5.68 19.08 -4.25
N GLU A 490 -6.03 20.08 -5.04
CA GLU A 490 -6.76 19.91 -6.28
C GLU A 490 -6.18 20.79 -7.39
N ASP A 491 -6.37 20.36 -8.63
CA ASP A 491 -6.09 21.09 -9.86
C ASP A 491 -7.40 21.56 -10.49
N VAL A 492 -7.54 22.86 -10.71
CA VAL A 492 -8.70 23.44 -11.39
C VAL A 492 -8.29 23.89 -12.79
N ASP A 493 -8.85 23.27 -13.83
CA ASP A 493 -8.55 23.60 -15.21
C ASP A 493 -9.19 24.93 -15.64
N GLU A 494 -8.90 25.36 -16.87
CA GLU A 494 -9.40 26.61 -17.47
C GLU A 494 -10.93 26.62 -17.63
N ASN A 495 -11.58 25.46 -17.67
CA ASN A 495 -13.03 25.27 -17.78
C ASN A 495 -13.72 25.18 -16.42
N GLY A 496 -12.95 25.20 -15.32
CA GLY A 496 -13.45 25.09 -13.96
C GLY A 496 -13.66 23.67 -13.46
N LYS A 497 -13.24 22.65 -14.21
CA LYS A 497 -13.22 21.27 -13.74
C LYS A 497 -12.20 21.11 -12.62
N VAL A 498 -12.60 20.47 -11.54
CA VAL A 498 -11.78 20.24 -10.35
C VAL A 498 -11.31 18.80 -10.29
N THR A 499 -10.01 18.61 -10.37
CA THR A 499 -9.35 17.31 -10.35
C THR A 499 -8.67 17.08 -9.01
N TYR A 500 -9.04 16.02 -8.31
CA TYR A 500 -8.39 15.58 -7.08
C TYR A 500 -6.94 15.15 -7.33
N LEU A 501 -6.00 15.59 -6.49
CA LEU A 501 -4.59 15.20 -6.53
C LEU A 501 -4.21 14.33 -5.34
N THR A 502 -4.37 14.88 -4.13
CA THR A 502 -4.04 14.19 -2.88
C THR A 502 -4.77 14.80 -1.70
N GLU A 503 -4.70 14.13 -0.57
CA GLU A 503 -5.37 14.53 0.66
C GLU A 503 -4.56 14.23 1.90
N GLY A 504 -4.94 14.84 3.02
CA GLY A 504 -4.47 14.50 4.34
C GLY A 504 -5.57 14.72 5.37
N ALA A 505 -5.43 14.06 6.51
CA ALA A 505 -6.35 14.19 7.63
C ALA A 505 -5.59 14.35 8.95
N LEU A 506 -6.25 15.02 9.93
CA LEU A 506 -5.80 15.02 11.32
C LEU A 506 -6.99 15.15 12.27
N ARG A 507 -7.07 14.29 13.27
CA ARG A 507 -8.01 14.42 14.38
C ARG A 507 -7.53 15.49 15.36
N GLY A 508 -8.41 16.35 15.80
CA GLY A 508 -8.11 17.53 16.61
C GLY A 508 -7.40 17.22 17.93
N ILE A 509 -7.74 16.12 18.61
CA ILE A 509 -7.05 15.72 19.85
C ILE A 509 -5.58 15.34 19.62
N HIS A 510 -5.19 14.95 18.41
CA HIS A 510 -3.82 14.56 18.06
C HIS A 510 -3.00 15.68 17.40
N ARG A 511 -3.47 16.95 17.47
CA ARG A 511 -2.83 18.11 16.80
C ARG A 511 -1.45 18.47 17.32
N ARG A 512 -1.08 18.02 18.52
CA ARG A 512 0.25 18.32 19.07
C ARG A 512 1.34 17.66 18.24
N ILE A 513 2.29 18.46 17.79
CA ILE A 513 3.52 17.94 17.20
C ILE A 513 4.32 17.32 18.34
N SER A 514 4.68 16.05 18.20
CA SER A 514 5.43 15.34 19.23
C SER A 514 6.85 15.88 19.38
N LYS A 515 7.35 15.88 20.62
CA LYS A 515 8.75 16.17 20.94
C LYS A 515 9.63 14.91 20.90
N GLU A 516 9.01 13.73 20.79
CA GLU A 516 9.75 12.48 20.63
C GLU A 516 10.40 12.42 19.25
N GLN A 517 11.56 11.80 19.17
CA GLN A 517 12.15 11.48 17.88
C GLN A 517 11.29 10.41 17.19
N PRO A 518 10.89 10.61 15.93
CA PRO A 518 10.17 9.59 15.20
C PRO A 518 11.02 8.32 15.06
N PRO A 519 10.42 7.12 15.17
CA PRO A 519 11.15 5.85 15.08
C PRO A 519 11.75 5.59 13.68
N ILE A 520 11.25 6.30 12.68
CA ILE A 520 11.65 6.23 11.27
C ILE A 520 11.70 7.62 10.67
N LYS A 521 12.26 7.78 9.47
CA LYS A 521 12.25 9.06 8.77
C LYS A 521 10.82 9.44 8.38
N VAL A 522 10.41 10.65 8.74
CA VAL A 522 9.15 11.28 8.36
C VAL A 522 9.43 12.62 7.68
N PHE A 523 8.55 13.02 6.75
CA PHE A 523 8.72 14.20 5.90
C PHE A 523 7.65 15.27 6.16
N VAL A 524 6.86 15.05 7.21
CA VAL A 524 5.74 15.88 7.65
C VAL A 524 5.82 16.11 9.15
N PRO A 525 5.08 17.06 9.74
CA PRO A 525 5.01 17.20 11.19
C PRO A 525 4.69 15.86 11.86
N TYR A 526 5.52 15.47 12.82
CA TYR A 526 5.36 14.18 13.49
C TYR A 526 4.35 14.26 14.62
N HIS A 527 3.29 13.48 14.52
CA HIS A 527 2.32 13.25 15.58
C HIS A 527 2.54 11.84 16.12
N SER A 528 2.76 11.70 17.42
CA SER A 528 2.95 10.37 18.03
C SER A 528 1.65 9.56 18.05
N PHE A 529 0.52 10.23 18.01
CA PHE A 529 -0.82 9.66 18.22
C PHE A 529 -0.98 8.91 19.56
N LYS A 530 -0.05 9.10 20.49
CA LYS A 530 -0.11 8.51 21.83
C LYS A 530 -1.02 9.32 22.75
N LYS A 531 -1.56 8.67 23.79
CA LYS A 531 -2.39 9.34 24.82
C LYS A 531 -1.69 10.52 25.48
N ALA A 532 -0.37 10.41 25.70
CA ALA A 532 0.41 11.46 26.34
C ALA A 532 0.44 12.77 25.53
N ASP A 533 0.32 12.72 24.22
CA ASP A 533 0.29 13.90 23.35
C ASP A 533 -1.15 14.34 23.00
N ALA A 534 -2.15 13.51 23.32
CA ALA A 534 -3.55 13.84 23.04
C ALA A 534 -4.03 15.00 23.93
N ALA A 535 -4.73 15.96 23.31
CA ALA A 535 -5.31 17.10 24.05
C ALA A 535 -6.56 17.62 23.36
N PRO A 536 -7.66 17.84 24.11
CA PRO A 536 -8.86 18.48 23.57
C PRO A 536 -8.56 19.85 22.96
N ILE A 537 -9.30 20.24 21.95
CA ILE A 537 -9.37 21.64 21.50
C ILE A 537 -10.13 22.44 22.57
N VAL A 538 -9.66 23.65 22.85
CA VAL A 538 -10.40 24.58 23.73
C VAL A 538 -11.34 25.40 22.84
N PRO A 539 -12.67 25.26 23.01
CA PRO A 539 -13.61 25.98 22.18
C PRO A 539 -13.42 27.51 22.24
N GLY A 540 -13.42 28.14 21.07
CA GLY A 540 -13.22 29.58 20.92
C GLY A 540 -11.77 30.07 20.99
N GLU A 541 -10.82 29.24 21.40
CA GLU A 541 -9.40 29.61 21.37
C GLU A 541 -8.77 29.26 20.02
N VAL A 542 -7.89 30.15 19.51
CA VAL A 542 -7.14 29.87 18.29
C VAL A 542 -6.14 28.74 18.55
N THR A 543 -6.24 27.70 17.78
CA THR A 543 -5.34 26.55 17.84
C THR A 543 -4.68 26.30 16.49
N GLU A 544 -3.44 25.79 16.50
CA GLU A 544 -2.73 25.36 15.31
C GLU A 544 -3.06 23.88 15.02
N ILE A 545 -3.47 23.61 13.79
CA ILE A 545 -3.66 22.27 13.22
C ILE A 545 -2.69 22.17 12.05
N LYS A 546 -1.61 21.41 12.21
CA LYS A 546 -0.56 21.31 11.19
C LYS A 546 -0.24 19.86 10.88
N PHE A 547 -0.40 19.44 9.62
CA PHE A 547 -0.19 18.05 9.21
C PHE A 547 0.20 17.94 7.74
N GLY A 548 0.73 16.77 7.38
CA GLY A 548 1.04 16.43 6.00
C GLY A 548 -0.12 15.83 5.23
N LEU A 549 -0.15 16.10 3.94
CA LEU A 549 -0.96 15.33 2.99
C LEU A 549 -0.16 14.11 2.52
N GLN A 550 -0.87 13.12 1.98
CA GLN A 550 -0.25 11.96 1.33
C GLN A 550 0.71 12.43 0.22
N PRO A 551 1.86 11.77 0.05
CA PRO A 551 2.81 12.15 -0.98
C PRO A 551 2.22 11.98 -2.36
N ILE A 552 2.65 12.84 -3.28
CA ILE A 552 2.24 12.82 -4.68
C ILE A 552 3.38 13.30 -5.57
N SER A 553 3.37 12.89 -6.84
CA SER A 553 4.09 13.56 -7.91
C SER A 553 3.10 13.93 -9.01
N ALA A 554 2.89 15.22 -9.22
CA ALA A 554 1.89 15.76 -10.14
C ALA A 554 2.42 17.00 -10.88
N LEU A 555 2.11 17.09 -12.17
CA LEU A 555 2.36 18.26 -12.99
C LEU A 555 1.05 19.00 -13.28
N ILE A 556 0.94 20.21 -12.75
CA ILE A 556 -0.18 21.11 -12.98
C ILE A 556 0.21 22.06 -14.11
N LYS A 557 -0.67 22.22 -15.10
CA LYS A 557 -0.38 22.98 -16.31
C LYS A 557 -0.49 24.50 -16.10
N LYS A 558 0.28 25.25 -16.88
CA LYS A 558 0.07 26.68 -17.05
C LYS A 558 -1.40 26.97 -17.39
N GLY A 559 -1.96 28.03 -16.82
CA GLY A 559 -3.38 28.42 -16.98
C GLY A 559 -4.31 27.76 -15.99
N HIS A 560 -3.98 26.56 -15.47
CA HIS A 560 -4.71 25.92 -14.37
C HIS A 560 -4.53 26.68 -13.05
N ARG A 561 -5.27 26.29 -12.03
CA ARG A 561 -5.21 26.87 -10.68
C ARG A 561 -5.02 25.78 -9.64
N LEU A 562 -4.26 26.08 -8.61
CA LEU A 562 -4.20 25.24 -7.40
C LEU A 562 -5.40 25.56 -6.52
N ARG A 563 -6.02 24.53 -5.96
CA ARG A 563 -7.07 24.67 -4.95
C ARG A 563 -6.74 23.84 -3.72
N VAL A 564 -7.03 24.42 -2.56
CA VAL A 564 -7.05 23.75 -1.27
C VAL A 564 -8.50 23.74 -0.80
N ALA A 565 -9.05 22.56 -0.52
CA ALA A 565 -10.40 22.38 0.00
C ALA A 565 -10.34 21.77 1.41
N ILE A 566 -11.01 22.40 2.39
CA ILE A 566 -11.03 22.01 3.78
C ILE A 566 -12.39 21.41 4.11
N ALA A 567 -12.40 20.20 4.65
CA ALA A 567 -13.57 19.49 5.12
C ALA A 567 -13.43 19.10 6.60
N GLY A 568 -14.55 18.82 7.25
CA GLY A 568 -14.56 18.25 8.60
C GLY A 568 -15.00 16.78 8.63
N HIS A 569 -15.34 16.22 7.47
CA HIS A 569 -15.80 14.84 7.33
C HIS A 569 -15.66 14.36 5.88
N ASP A 570 -15.53 13.05 5.71
CA ASP A 570 -15.74 12.32 4.47
C ASP A 570 -16.62 11.10 4.80
N LYS A 571 -17.91 11.22 4.54
CA LYS A 571 -18.94 10.34 5.08
C LYS A 571 -18.89 8.89 4.61
N ASP A 572 -18.38 8.67 3.41
CA ASP A 572 -18.36 7.32 2.81
C ASP A 572 -17.17 6.49 3.30
N THR A 573 -16.18 7.14 3.92
CA THR A 573 -14.91 6.49 4.26
C THR A 573 -14.64 6.47 5.77
N PHE A 574 -14.80 7.62 6.46
CA PHE A 574 -14.28 7.81 7.80
C PHE A 574 -15.39 7.87 8.87
N ILE A 575 -15.02 7.50 10.08
CA ILE A 575 -15.92 7.68 11.23
C ILE A 575 -16.20 9.16 11.46
N ARG A 576 -17.45 9.48 11.82
CA ARG A 576 -17.85 10.85 12.14
C ARG A 576 -17.25 11.29 13.48
N ILE A 577 -16.59 12.46 13.49
CA ILE A 577 -16.04 13.11 14.69
C ILE A 577 -16.44 14.61 14.70
N PRO A 578 -17.10 15.09 15.74
CA PRO A 578 -17.69 14.35 16.85
C PRO A 578 -18.89 13.51 16.40
N ALA A 579 -19.25 12.50 17.18
CA ALA A 579 -20.40 11.63 16.87
C ALA A 579 -21.73 12.42 16.83
N GLU A 580 -21.85 13.45 17.64
CA GLU A 580 -23.02 14.31 17.73
C GLU A 580 -22.66 15.79 17.60
N GLY A 581 -23.65 16.60 17.23
CA GLY A 581 -23.47 18.04 17.02
C GLY A 581 -22.87 18.37 15.64
N THR A 582 -22.78 19.68 15.38
CA THR A 582 -22.20 20.21 14.13
C THR A 582 -21.18 21.28 14.47
N PRO A 583 -19.88 20.96 14.46
CA PRO A 583 -18.84 21.94 14.71
C PRO A 583 -18.87 23.08 13.69
N THR A 584 -18.59 24.26 14.18
CA THR A 584 -18.23 25.41 13.34
C THR A 584 -16.77 25.71 13.61
N ILE A 585 -15.98 25.81 12.55
CA ILE A 585 -14.59 26.27 12.63
C ILE A 585 -14.48 27.67 12.03
N THR A 586 -13.54 28.46 12.56
CA THR A 586 -13.20 29.77 12.00
C THR A 586 -11.72 29.79 11.69
N VAL A 587 -11.38 29.74 10.40
CA VAL A 587 -10.01 29.69 9.91
C VAL A 587 -9.45 31.09 9.82
N GLN A 588 -8.34 31.34 10.53
CA GLN A 588 -7.63 32.61 10.53
C GLN A 588 -6.79 32.75 9.26
N ARG A 589 -6.89 33.90 8.59
CA ARG A 589 -6.10 34.26 7.40
C ARG A 589 -5.55 35.66 7.48
N ASN A 590 -4.92 35.94 8.59
CA ASN A 590 -4.39 37.28 8.91
C ASN A 590 -2.92 37.22 9.28
N LYS A 591 -2.26 38.37 9.39
CA LYS A 591 -0.81 38.44 9.63
C LYS A 591 -0.33 37.88 10.96
N ARG A 592 -1.24 37.63 11.94
CA ARG A 592 -0.93 37.03 13.24
C ARG A 592 -1.09 35.52 13.24
N ALA A 593 -1.89 34.99 12.31
CA ALA A 593 -2.23 33.58 12.20
C ALA A 593 -2.35 33.21 10.71
N LEU A 594 -1.21 32.85 10.13
CA LEU A 594 -0.99 32.64 8.70
C LEU A 594 -1.37 31.22 8.30
N SER A 595 -2.68 30.94 8.16
CA SER A 595 -3.10 29.66 7.58
C SER A 595 -2.60 29.52 6.14
N SER A 596 -2.06 28.34 5.79
CA SER A 596 -1.30 28.16 4.56
C SER A 596 -1.14 26.67 4.21
N ILE A 597 -0.76 26.40 2.97
CA ILE A 597 -0.20 25.13 2.53
C ILE A 597 1.21 25.34 2.00
N GLU A 598 2.12 24.45 2.36
CA GLU A 598 3.48 24.39 1.84
C GLU A 598 3.57 23.25 0.83
N LEU A 599 3.95 23.58 -0.40
CA LEU A 599 4.02 22.63 -1.51
C LEU A 599 5.48 22.34 -1.89
N PRO A 600 5.89 21.07 -2.03
CA PRO A 600 7.21 20.69 -2.51
C PRO A 600 7.32 20.85 -4.02
N ILE A 601 7.68 22.06 -4.48
CA ILE A 601 7.76 22.39 -5.90
C ILE A 601 9.14 22.04 -6.45
N VAL A 602 9.17 21.26 -7.53
CA VAL A 602 10.39 20.93 -8.28
C VAL A 602 10.58 21.95 -9.38
N LYS A 603 11.75 22.62 -9.38
CA LYS A 603 12.13 23.51 -10.47
C LYS A 603 12.41 22.71 -11.75
N ARG A 604 11.83 23.13 -12.86
CA ARG A 604 12.01 22.57 -14.20
C ARG A 604 13.01 23.36 -15.03
#